data_7d523ade1070db4715306088b506e3c0
#
_entry.id   7d523ade1070db4715306088b506e3c0
#
_cell.length_a   1.000
_cell.length_b   1.000
_cell.length_c   1.000
_cell.angle_alpha   90.00
_cell.angle_beta   90.00
_cell.angle_gamma   90.00
#
_symmetry.space_group_name_H-M   'P 1'
#
loop_
_entity.id
_entity.type
_entity.pdbx_description
1 polymer ?
#
loop_
_entity_poly.entity_id
_entity_poly.type
_entity_poly.pdbx_seq_one_letter_code
_entity_poly.pdbx_strand_id
1 'polypeptide(L)'
;MRALVTGAGKRLGREMALYLARRGYDVAVHYAASRKEAEAVVKEITALGRKAVALRGDLLIESQVEKLVPMAVQGLGGPLTVLINNASIFEHDTVATATRKSWDRHMESNLRAPFVLTQAFAAQVPAPRLDDHGEPVASGMVLNMIDQRVLKLTPEFMSYTLAKMGLWALTRTAAQGLAPNVRVNAIGPGPTLQGARQSDESFVTQRGATVLQRGANPADITAALGFFLDSAAVTGQMICVDGGQHLGWKTPDVLDFD
;
A
#
# COMPACT_ATOMS: atom_id res chain seq x y z
N MET A 1 17.65 9.54 0.34
CA MET A 1 16.16 9.47 0.20
C MET A 1 15.58 8.81 1.44
N ARG A 2 14.34 9.12 1.83
CA ARG A 2 13.72 8.60 3.06
C ARG A 2 12.28 8.16 2.81
N ALA A 3 11.89 7.03 3.41
CA ALA A 3 10.56 6.46 3.22
C ALA A 3 9.89 6.11 4.56
N LEU A 4 8.57 6.21 4.59
CA LEU A 4 7.72 5.62 5.63
C LEU A 4 6.88 4.51 5.01
N VAL A 5 6.92 3.31 5.61
CA VAL A 5 6.09 2.17 5.19
C VAL A 5 5.20 1.74 6.35
N THR A 6 3.88 1.82 6.18
CA THR A 6 2.94 1.38 7.21
C THR A 6 2.76 -0.13 7.21
N GLY A 7 2.66 -0.75 8.41
CA GLY A 7 2.56 -2.20 8.54
C GLY A 7 3.80 -2.95 8.00
N ALA A 8 4.99 -2.36 8.19
CA ALA A 8 6.22 -2.84 7.57
C ALA A 8 6.96 -3.95 8.35
N GLY A 9 6.43 -4.41 9.48
CA GLY A 9 7.06 -5.49 10.25
C GLY A 9 6.92 -6.87 9.62
N LYS A 10 5.93 -7.08 8.75
CA LYS A 10 5.58 -8.41 8.19
C LYS A 10 5.13 -8.30 6.73
N ARG A 11 5.12 -9.47 6.06
CA ARG A 11 4.46 -9.68 4.77
C ARG A 11 4.93 -8.66 3.71
N LEU A 12 4.02 -8.14 2.87
CA LEU A 12 4.34 -7.20 1.78
C LEU A 12 5.00 -5.91 2.27
N GLY A 13 4.58 -5.39 3.44
CA GLY A 13 5.21 -4.19 4.02
C GLY A 13 6.69 -4.39 4.32
N ARG A 14 7.07 -5.56 4.87
CA ARG A 14 8.47 -5.93 5.08
C ARG A 14 9.25 -5.97 3.76
N GLU A 15 8.72 -6.65 2.74
CA GLU A 15 9.41 -6.79 1.45
C GLU A 15 9.61 -5.42 0.76
N MET A 16 8.59 -4.55 0.81
CA MET A 16 8.71 -3.18 0.28
C MET A 16 9.71 -2.33 1.07
N ALA A 17 9.75 -2.46 2.41
CA ALA A 17 10.74 -1.76 3.23
C ALA A 17 12.18 -2.18 2.91
N LEU A 18 12.42 -3.49 2.79
CA LEU A 18 13.73 -4.02 2.41
C LEU A 18 14.11 -3.67 0.96
N TYR A 19 13.14 -3.70 0.05
CA TYR A 19 13.35 -3.27 -1.33
C TYR A 19 13.78 -1.80 -1.40
N LEU A 20 13.11 -0.91 -0.68
CA LEU A 20 13.49 0.50 -0.59
C LEU A 20 14.90 0.67 -0.02
N ALA A 21 15.26 -0.07 1.03
CA ALA A 21 16.59 -0.03 1.60
C ALA A 21 17.67 -0.43 0.58
N ARG A 22 17.46 -1.51 -0.19
CA ARG A 22 18.36 -1.92 -1.28
C ARG A 22 18.47 -0.85 -2.39
N ARG A 23 17.43 -0.04 -2.57
CA ARG A 23 17.39 1.10 -3.49
C ARG A 23 18.02 2.38 -2.89
N GLY A 24 18.62 2.30 -1.71
CA GLY A 24 19.32 3.41 -1.08
C GLY A 24 18.46 4.35 -0.21
N TYR A 25 17.23 3.93 0.15
CA TYR A 25 16.37 4.69 1.07
C TYR A 25 16.67 4.36 2.52
N ASP A 26 16.62 5.38 3.38
CA ASP A 26 16.46 5.21 4.81
C ASP A 26 14.96 4.98 5.09
N VAL A 27 14.60 4.07 6.01
CA VAL A 27 13.22 3.61 6.12
C VAL A 27 12.69 3.69 7.55
N ALA A 28 11.54 4.34 7.71
CA ALA A 28 10.73 4.25 8.91
C ALA A 28 9.78 3.06 8.78
N VAL A 29 9.95 2.09 9.66
CA VAL A 29 9.21 0.81 9.72
C VAL A 29 8.08 0.95 10.73
N HIS A 30 6.86 1.25 10.24
CA HIS A 30 5.71 1.40 11.13
C HIS A 30 5.09 0.05 11.49
N TYR A 31 4.61 -0.07 12.74
CA TYR A 31 3.87 -1.23 13.26
C TYR A 31 2.82 -0.80 14.29
N ALA A 32 1.74 -1.57 14.43
CA ALA A 32 0.76 -1.41 15.52
C ALA A 32 1.11 -2.30 16.73
N ALA A 33 1.15 -3.62 16.52
CA ALA A 33 1.39 -4.63 17.58
C ALA A 33 2.66 -5.49 17.36
N SER A 34 3.20 -5.57 16.13
CA SER A 34 4.30 -6.48 15.77
C SER A 34 5.69 -5.83 16.01
N ARG A 35 5.98 -5.47 17.27
CA ARG A 35 7.22 -4.78 17.64
C ARG A 35 8.48 -5.58 17.30
N LYS A 36 8.53 -6.86 17.69
CA LYS A 36 9.71 -7.72 17.49
C LYS A 36 10.05 -7.85 15.99
N GLU A 37 9.04 -8.03 15.17
CA GLU A 37 9.22 -8.17 13.72
C GLU A 37 9.64 -6.85 13.08
N ALA A 38 9.09 -5.71 13.52
CA ALA A 38 9.52 -4.40 13.03
C ALA A 38 10.98 -4.11 13.41
N GLU A 39 11.40 -4.43 14.64
CA GLU A 39 12.79 -4.32 15.09
C GLU A 39 13.73 -5.24 14.29
N ALA A 40 13.27 -6.44 13.91
CA ALA A 40 14.04 -7.33 13.04
C ALA A 40 14.24 -6.72 11.65
N VAL A 41 13.20 -6.13 11.06
CA VAL A 41 13.30 -5.43 9.76
C VAL A 41 14.26 -4.23 9.87
N VAL A 42 14.22 -3.47 10.96
CA VAL A 42 15.17 -2.37 11.20
C VAL A 42 16.61 -2.88 11.20
N LYS A 43 16.88 -4.01 11.88
CA LYS A 43 18.22 -4.62 11.88
C LYS A 43 18.67 -5.04 10.48
N GLU A 44 17.78 -5.65 9.69
CA GLU A 44 18.09 -6.04 8.30
C GLU A 44 18.41 -4.81 7.44
N ILE A 45 17.62 -3.73 7.55
CA ILE A 45 17.87 -2.48 6.81
C ILE A 45 19.20 -1.84 7.23
N THR A 46 19.50 -1.86 8.52
CA THR A 46 20.78 -1.32 9.05
C THR A 46 21.97 -2.14 8.53
N ALA A 47 21.83 -3.46 8.42
CA ALA A 47 22.85 -4.34 7.82
C ALA A 47 23.08 -4.05 6.32
N LEU A 48 22.12 -3.46 5.62
CA LEU A 48 22.26 -2.95 4.25
C LEU A 48 22.93 -1.56 4.19
N GLY A 49 23.42 -1.04 5.32
CA GLY A 49 24.05 0.27 5.39
C GLY A 49 23.08 1.46 5.34
N ARG A 50 21.79 1.24 5.61
CA ARG A 50 20.78 2.30 5.60
C ARG A 50 20.30 2.60 7.02
N LYS A 51 19.88 3.86 7.25
CA LYS A 51 19.24 4.24 8.50
C LYS A 51 17.82 3.70 8.56
N ALA A 52 17.43 3.14 9.71
CA ALA A 52 16.06 2.71 9.92
C ALA A 52 15.60 2.97 11.35
N VAL A 53 14.30 3.20 11.52
CA VAL A 53 13.64 3.38 12.82
C VAL A 53 12.32 2.62 12.85
N ALA A 54 12.03 1.96 13.97
CA ALA A 54 10.74 1.33 14.21
C ALA A 54 9.79 2.35 14.87
N LEU A 55 8.61 2.55 14.29
CA LEU A 55 7.61 3.50 14.77
C LEU A 55 6.31 2.77 15.13
N ARG A 56 5.90 2.91 16.39
CA ARG A 56 4.62 2.38 16.85
C ARG A 56 3.50 3.39 16.61
N GLY A 57 2.36 2.90 16.11
CA GLY A 57 1.12 3.66 16.01
C GLY A 57 -0.06 2.75 15.73
N ASP A 58 -1.20 3.00 16.33
CA ASP A 58 -2.45 2.33 15.96
C ASP A 58 -3.19 3.20 14.95
N LEU A 59 -3.38 2.68 13.74
CA LEU A 59 -4.06 3.40 12.65
C LEU A 59 -5.56 3.58 12.89
N LEU A 60 -6.12 2.99 13.94
CA LEU A 60 -7.47 3.24 14.41
C LEU A 60 -7.57 4.47 15.32
N ILE A 61 -6.44 5.08 15.69
CA ILE A 61 -6.37 6.21 16.62
C ILE A 61 -5.71 7.40 15.91
N GLU A 62 -6.52 8.34 15.43
CA GLU A 62 -6.06 9.46 14.59
C GLU A 62 -4.90 10.24 15.24
N SER A 63 -4.95 10.52 16.55
CA SER A 63 -3.88 11.21 17.26
C SER A 63 -2.53 10.48 17.29
N GLN A 64 -2.52 9.17 17.02
CA GLN A 64 -1.29 8.39 16.80
C GLN A 64 -0.86 8.45 15.33
N VAL A 65 -1.81 8.43 14.39
CA VAL A 65 -1.54 8.55 12.96
C VAL A 65 -0.87 9.88 12.63
N GLU A 66 -1.37 10.99 13.17
CA GLU A 66 -0.83 12.34 12.98
C GLU A 66 0.64 12.47 13.38
N LYS A 67 1.10 11.68 14.35
CA LYS A 67 2.49 11.69 14.84
C LYS A 67 3.46 10.89 13.96
N LEU A 68 3.00 9.98 13.11
CA LEU A 68 3.88 9.04 12.42
C LEU A 68 4.83 9.72 11.43
N VAL A 69 4.34 10.67 10.61
CA VAL A 69 5.20 11.40 9.68
C VAL A 69 6.21 12.29 10.41
N PRO A 70 5.83 13.13 11.38
CA PRO A 70 6.81 13.89 12.19
C PRO A 70 7.86 13.00 12.87
N MET A 71 7.46 11.88 13.47
CA MET A 71 8.38 10.93 14.09
C MET A 71 9.33 10.29 13.07
N ALA A 72 8.84 9.98 11.87
CA ALA A 72 9.68 9.43 10.80
C ALA A 72 10.72 10.45 10.32
N VAL A 73 10.30 11.71 10.11
CA VAL A 73 11.18 12.82 9.73
C VAL A 73 12.27 13.02 10.78
N GLN A 74 11.90 13.08 12.05
CA GLN A 74 12.84 13.21 13.17
C GLN A 74 13.78 12.00 13.26
N GLY A 75 13.21 10.80 13.25
CA GLY A 75 13.96 9.55 13.41
C GLY A 75 14.96 9.31 12.28
N LEU A 76 14.61 9.65 11.03
CA LEU A 76 15.51 9.50 9.87
C LEU A 76 16.40 10.72 9.63
N GLY A 77 16.13 11.85 10.26
CA GLY A 77 16.94 13.07 10.18
C GLY A 77 16.70 13.90 8.92
N GLY A 78 15.44 13.96 8.45
CA GLY A 78 15.06 14.84 7.34
C GLY A 78 13.79 14.42 6.62
N PRO A 79 13.36 15.19 5.61
CA PRO A 79 12.06 15.01 4.97
C PRO A 79 11.94 13.65 4.26
N LEU A 80 10.73 13.10 4.30
CA LEU A 80 10.36 11.90 3.56
C LEU A 80 10.13 12.23 2.09
N THR A 81 10.55 11.35 1.20
CA THR A 81 10.29 11.42 -0.24
C THR A 81 9.38 10.30 -0.73
N VAL A 82 9.13 9.28 0.11
CA VAL A 82 8.21 8.18 -0.20
C VAL A 82 7.34 7.86 1.01
N LEU A 83 6.03 7.74 0.79
CA LEU A 83 5.06 7.18 1.74
C LEU A 83 4.40 5.96 1.12
N ILE A 84 4.45 4.80 1.81
CA ILE A 84 3.71 3.61 1.42
C ILE A 84 2.61 3.32 2.44
N ASN A 85 1.36 3.54 2.06
CA ASN A 85 0.18 3.16 2.81
C ASN A 85 -0.13 1.68 2.55
N ASN A 86 0.53 0.80 3.31
CA ASN A 86 0.41 -0.65 3.15
C ASN A 86 -0.40 -1.32 4.25
N ALA A 87 -0.39 -0.80 5.48
CA ALA A 87 -1.17 -1.40 6.57
C ALA A 87 -2.66 -1.49 6.21
N SER A 88 -3.28 -2.61 6.54
CA SER A 88 -4.68 -2.85 6.20
C SER A 88 -5.31 -3.82 7.19
N ILE A 89 -6.54 -3.55 7.57
CA ILE A 89 -7.44 -4.50 8.24
C ILE A 89 -8.25 -5.18 7.14
N PHE A 90 -8.37 -6.51 7.22
CA PHE A 90 -9.12 -7.34 6.30
C PHE A 90 -9.95 -8.34 7.10
N GLU A 91 -11.18 -7.96 7.39
CA GLU A 91 -12.14 -8.75 8.18
C GLU A 91 -13.39 -9.00 7.33
N HIS A 92 -13.95 -10.20 7.45
CA HIS A 92 -15.12 -10.59 6.67
C HIS A 92 -16.38 -9.93 7.22
N ASP A 93 -17.16 -9.32 6.34
CA ASP A 93 -18.54 -8.89 6.55
C ASP A 93 -19.30 -8.82 5.21
N THR A 94 -20.61 -8.76 5.31
CA THR A 94 -21.55 -8.59 4.19
C THR A 94 -22.53 -7.46 4.51
N VAL A 95 -23.43 -7.10 3.59
CA VAL A 95 -24.52 -6.14 3.89
C VAL A 95 -25.33 -6.57 5.11
N ALA A 96 -25.55 -7.88 5.29
CA ALA A 96 -26.34 -8.40 6.40
C ALA A 96 -25.59 -8.49 7.73
N THR A 97 -24.27 -8.60 7.71
CA THR A 97 -23.45 -8.88 8.90
C THR A 97 -22.52 -7.74 9.31
N ALA A 98 -22.36 -6.71 8.48
CA ALA A 98 -21.55 -5.56 8.81
C ALA A 98 -22.09 -4.86 10.07
N THR A 99 -21.19 -4.59 11.01
CA THR A 99 -21.47 -3.88 12.24
C THR A 99 -20.83 -2.50 12.22
N ARG A 100 -21.27 -1.58 13.09
CA ARG A 100 -20.58 -0.30 13.27
C ARG A 100 -19.09 -0.50 13.55
N LYS A 101 -18.76 -1.52 14.34
CA LYS A 101 -17.36 -1.85 14.68
C LYS A 101 -16.54 -2.31 13.47
N SER A 102 -17.05 -3.23 12.64
CA SER A 102 -16.32 -3.67 11.42
C SER A 102 -16.18 -2.53 10.44
N TRP A 103 -17.24 -1.75 10.25
CA TRP A 103 -17.25 -0.56 9.40
C TRP A 103 -16.18 0.46 9.84
N ASP A 104 -16.20 0.91 11.09
CA ASP A 104 -15.26 1.91 11.60
C ASP A 104 -13.82 1.43 11.48
N ARG A 105 -13.54 0.17 11.82
CA ARG A 105 -12.20 -0.40 11.70
C ARG A 105 -11.66 -0.38 10.28
N HIS A 106 -12.48 -0.71 9.29
CA HIS A 106 -12.06 -0.66 7.90
C HIS A 106 -11.91 0.78 7.41
N MET A 107 -12.86 1.66 7.72
CA MET A 107 -12.80 3.06 7.30
C MET A 107 -11.62 3.81 7.94
N GLU A 108 -11.39 3.64 9.23
CA GLU A 108 -10.29 4.29 9.94
C GLU A 108 -8.92 3.79 9.44
N SER A 109 -8.71 2.47 9.45
CA SER A 109 -7.39 1.91 9.10
C SER A 109 -7.07 2.01 7.61
N ASN A 110 -8.06 1.76 6.71
CA ASN A 110 -7.79 1.56 5.29
C ASN A 110 -8.06 2.80 4.44
N LEU A 111 -8.73 3.82 4.98
CA LEU A 111 -9.05 5.06 4.26
C LEU A 111 -8.64 6.31 5.05
N ARG A 112 -9.13 6.49 6.27
CA ARG A 112 -8.87 7.71 7.05
C ARG A 112 -7.38 7.87 7.39
N ALA A 113 -6.73 6.82 7.90
CA ALA A 113 -5.31 6.87 8.22
C ALA A 113 -4.43 7.15 6.98
N PRO A 114 -4.57 6.47 5.81
CA PRO A 114 -3.91 6.87 4.57
C PRO A 114 -4.13 8.32 4.17
N PHE A 115 -5.34 8.87 4.35
CA PHE A 115 -5.65 10.26 4.07
C PHE A 115 -4.82 11.21 4.97
N VAL A 116 -4.86 11.02 6.30
CA VAL A 116 -4.13 11.83 7.28
C VAL A 116 -2.61 11.74 7.04
N LEU A 117 -2.10 10.54 6.80
CA LEU A 117 -0.68 10.34 6.48
C LEU A 117 -0.28 11.06 5.18
N THR A 118 -1.14 11.04 4.16
CA THR A 118 -0.88 11.73 2.89
C THR A 118 -0.86 13.25 3.08
N GLN A 119 -1.76 13.82 3.90
CA GLN A 119 -1.75 15.24 4.26
C GLN A 119 -0.45 15.63 4.97
N ALA A 120 -0.09 14.90 6.03
CA ALA A 120 1.14 15.16 6.79
C ALA A 120 2.41 14.98 5.94
N PHE A 121 2.40 13.98 5.03
CA PHE A 121 3.49 13.75 4.09
C PHE A 121 3.63 14.91 3.10
N ALA A 122 2.55 15.36 2.47
CA ALA A 122 2.56 16.45 1.51
C ALA A 122 3.06 17.77 2.12
N ALA A 123 2.74 18.03 3.39
CA ALA A 123 3.15 19.25 4.09
C ALA A 123 4.68 19.36 4.32
N GLN A 124 5.43 18.24 4.27
CA GLN A 124 6.87 18.23 4.54
C GLN A 124 7.73 17.87 3.32
N VAL A 125 7.13 17.46 2.19
CA VAL A 125 7.86 17.13 0.97
C VAL A 125 8.57 18.38 0.45
N PRO A 126 9.86 18.29 0.06
CA PRO A 126 10.56 19.40 -0.59
C PRO A 126 9.89 19.83 -1.90
N ALA A 127 10.13 21.06 -2.31
CA ALA A 127 9.68 21.54 -3.61
C ALA A 127 10.19 20.62 -4.75
N PRO A 128 9.45 20.55 -5.88
CA PRO A 128 9.85 19.76 -7.03
C PRO A 128 11.18 20.29 -7.60
N ARG A 129 11.96 19.40 -8.18
CA ARG A 129 13.15 19.77 -8.94
C ARG A 129 12.74 20.09 -10.38
N LEU A 130 13.51 20.91 -11.07
CA LEU A 130 13.38 21.03 -12.51
C LEU A 130 14.29 20.00 -13.19
N ASP A 131 13.82 19.42 -14.27
CA ASP A 131 14.63 18.59 -15.16
C ASP A 131 15.43 19.42 -16.17
N ASP A 132 16.12 18.76 -17.10
CA ASP A 132 16.92 19.41 -18.13
C ASP A 132 16.10 20.22 -19.16
N HIS A 133 14.77 20.03 -19.18
CA HIS A 133 13.83 20.80 -20.00
C HIS A 133 13.15 21.94 -19.24
N GLY A 134 13.46 22.09 -17.94
CA GLY A 134 12.83 23.08 -17.07
C GLY A 134 11.46 22.65 -16.56
N GLU A 135 11.09 21.39 -16.70
CA GLU A 135 9.81 20.84 -16.22
C GLU A 135 9.91 20.31 -14.78
N PRO A 136 8.83 20.45 -13.97
CA PRO A 136 8.86 20.02 -12.58
C PRO A 136 8.83 18.50 -12.45
N VAL A 137 9.80 17.95 -11.72
CA VAL A 137 9.85 16.54 -11.31
C VAL A 137 9.48 16.45 -9.83
N ALA A 138 8.40 15.76 -9.53
CA ALA A 138 7.90 15.60 -8.17
C ALA A 138 8.97 15.05 -7.22
N SER A 139 9.12 15.69 -6.07
CA SER A 139 10.05 15.27 -5.01
C SER A 139 9.46 14.23 -4.06
N GLY A 140 8.13 14.04 -4.09
CA GLY A 140 7.41 13.10 -3.27
C GLY A 140 6.63 12.06 -4.07
N MET A 141 6.49 10.85 -3.50
CA MET A 141 5.61 9.81 -4.00
C MET A 141 4.83 9.15 -2.87
N VAL A 142 3.51 9.07 -3.03
CA VAL A 142 2.64 8.24 -2.21
C VAL A 142 2.25 7.00 -3.01
N LEU A 143 2.38 5.82 -2.39
CA LEU A 143 1.89 4.56 -2.93
C LEU A 143 0.84 3.96 -1.99
N ASN A 144 -0.36 3.77 -2.50
CA ASN A 144 -1.46 3.15 -1.77
C ASN A 144 -1.60 1.67 -2.13
N MET A 145 -1.52 0.78 -1.13
CA MET A 145 -1.84 -0.63 -1.32
C MET A 145 -3.35 -0.79 -1.28
N ILE A 146 -3.95 -0.92 -2.45
CA ILE A 146 -5.40 -1.09 -2.62
C ILE A 146 -5.75 -2.59 -2.55
N ASP A 147 -6.43 -3.09 -3.50
CA ASP A 147 -6.79 -4.50 -3.74
C ASP A 147 -7.38 -4.56 -5.16
N GLN A 148 -7.09 -5.58 -5.93
CA GLN A 148 -7.70 -5.81 -7.24
C GLN A 148 -9.24 -5.87 -7.17
N ARG A 149 -9.78 -6.19 -5.98
CA ARG A 149 -11.22 -6.27 -5.70
C ARG A 149 -11.99 -5.00 -6.09
N VAL A 150 -11.35 -3.82 -6.06
CA VAL A 150 -12.01 -2.57 -6.49
C VAL A 150 -12.40 -2.57 -7.98
N LEU A 151 -11.82 -3.47 -8.78
CA LEU A 151 -12.17 -3.68 -10.20
C LEU A 151 -13.06 -4.92 -10.41
N LYS A 152 -13.18 -5.81 -9.41
CA LYS A 152 -14.03 -7.01 -9.44
C LYS A 152 -14.79 -7.15 -8.14
N LEU A 153 -15.88 -6.41 -8.02
CA LEU A 153 -16.68 -6.38 -6.80
C LEU A 153 -17.36 -7.72 -6.52
N THR A 154 -17.44 -8.05 -5.24
CA THR A 154 -18.17 -9.23 -4.73
C THR A 154 -18.98 -8.81 -3.50
N PRO A 155 -20.06 -9.56 -3.11
CA PRO A 155 -20.84 -9.23 -1.93
C PRO A 155 -20.09 -9.45 -0.59
N GLU A 156 -18.95 -10.11 -0.64
CA GLU A 156 -18.12 -10.44 0.52
C GLU A 156 -17.14 -9.32 0.85
N PHE A 157 -16.79 -9.16 2.12
CA PHE A 157 -15.87 -8.12 2.62
C PHE A 157 -16.36 -6.71 2.28
N MET A 158 -17.63 -6.43 2.55
CA MET A 158 -18.33 -5.24 2.11
C MET A 158 -17.67 -3.94 2.59
N SER A 159 -17.52 -3.76 3.90
CA SER A 159 -16.97 -2.51 4.43
C SER A 159 -15.47 -2.33 4.09
N TYR A 160 -14.72 -3.44 4.00
CA TYR A 160 -13.35 -3.42 3.47
C TYR A 160 -13.31 -2.92 2.02
N THR A 161 -14.18 -3.49 1.16
CA THR A 161 -14.24 -3.11 -0.26
C THR A 161 -14.57 -1.62 -0.41
N LEU A 162 -15.54 -1.12 0.34
CA LEU A 162 -15.89 0.31 0.33
C LEU A 162 -14.73 1.20 0.77
N ALA A 163 -13.98 0.82 1.82
CA ALA A 163 -12.79 1.55 2.25
C ALA A 163 -11.70 1.55 1.16
N LYS A 164 -11.48 0.41 0.47
CA LYS A 164 -10.50 0.33 -0.63
C LYS A 164 -10.96 1.08 -1.89
N MET A 165 -12.26 1.12 -2.18
CA MET A 165 -12.83 1.99 -3.23
C MET A 165 -12.60 3.47 -2.90
N GLY A 166 -12.84 3.87 -1.65
CA GLY A 166 -12.52 5.22 -1.17
C GLY A 166 -11.03 5.55 -1.31
N LEU A 167 -10.15 4.61 -0.97
CA LEU A 167 -8.70 4.79 -1.13
C LEU A 167 -8.28 4.90 -2.61
N TRP A 168 -8.97 4.18 -3.51
CA TRP A 168 -8.77 4.34 -4.96
C TRP A 168 -9.22 5.74 -5.44
N ALA A 169 -10.36 6.21 -5.01
CA ALA A 169 -10.80 7.58 -5.30
C ALA A 169 -9.81 8.61 -4.74
N LEU A 170 -9.36 8.45 -3.48
CA LEU A 170 -8.34 9.30 -2.85
C LEU A 170 -7.03 9.31 -3.67
N THR A 171 -6.59 8.18 -4.18
CA THR A 171 -5.36 8.09 -5.01
C THR A 171 -5.44 9.04 -6.20
N ARG A 172 -6.58 9.07 -6.90
CA ARG A 172 -6.78 9.91 -8.08
C ARG A 172 -6.95 11.39 -7.75
N THR A 173 -7.75 11.69 -6.73
CA THR A 173 -8.00 13.08 -6.33
C THR A 173 -6.77 13.72 -5.66
N ALA A 174 -6.02 12.97 -4.86
CA ALA A 174 -4.77 13.45 -4.29
C ALA A 174 -3.67 13.62 -5.35
N ALA A 175 -3.63 12.77 -6.38
CA ALA A 175 -2.72 12.96 -7.52
C ALA A 175 -2.95 14.30 -8.23
N GLN A 176 -4.21 14.72 -8.36
CA GLN A 176 -4.56 16.04 -8.92
C GLN A 176 -4.21 17.19 -7.97
N GLY A 177 -4.59 17.05 -6.68
CA GLY A 177 -4.48 18.14 -5.71
C GLY A 177 -3.07 18.38 -5.17
N LEU A 178 -2.15 17.41 -5.28
CA LEU A 178 -0.79 17.49 -4.77
C LEU A 178 0.28 17.68 -5.86
N ALA A 179 -0.12 17.68 -7.12
CA ALA A 179 0.77 18.00 -8.22
C ALA A 179 1.20 19.49 -8.16
N PRO A 180 2.41 19.86 -8.62
CA PRO A 180 3.45 18.99 -9.16
C PRO A 180 4.37 18.36 -8.08
N ASN A 181 4.15 18.62 -6.80
CA ASN A 181 5.09 18.28 -5.71
C ASN A 181 5.10 16.77 -5.39
N VAL A 182 3.94 16.11 -5.48
CA VAL A 182 3.75 14.71 -5.08
C VAL A 182 3.00 13.94 -6.16
N ARG A 183 3.56 12.80 -6.56
CA ARG A 183 2.84 11.79 -7.33
C ARG A 183 2.13 10.83 -6.39
N VAL A 184 0.90 10.44 -6.71
CA VAL A 184 0.13 9.49 -5.91
C VAL A 184 -0.34 8.35 -6.82
N ASN A 185 0.07 7.13 -6.51
CA ASN A 185 -0.23 5.94 -7.29
C ASN A 185 -0.66 4.78 -6.38
N ALA A 186 -1.05 3.67 -6.96
CA ALA A 186 -1.53 2.51 -6.24
C ALA A 186 -1.06 1.18 -6.85
N ILE A 187 -0.97 0.17 -6.00
CA ILE A 187 -0.89 -1.23 -6.41
C ILE A 187 -2.16 -1.93 -5.91
N GLY A 188 -2.79 -2.72 -6.78
CA GLY A 188 -3.91 -3.62 -6.48
C GLY A 188 -3.43 -5.08 -6.45
N PRO A 189 -2.98 -5.61 -5.30
CA PRO A 189 -2.55 -7.01 -5.23
C PRO A 189 -3.72 -7.97 -5.40
N GLY A 190 -3.42 -9.14 -5.97
CA GLY A 190 -4.24 -10.34 -5.89
C GLY A 190 -3.71 -11.33 -4.85
N PRO A 191 -3.89 -12.66 -5.06
CA PRO A 191 -3.49 -13.71 -4.13
C PRO A 191 -1.95 -13.83 -4.10
N THR A 192 -1.30 -12.99 -3.28
CA THR A 192 0.16 -12.86 -3.19
C THR A 192 0.75 -13.66 -2.03
N LEU A 193 0.17 -13.50 -0.84
CA LEU A 193 0.56 -14.22 0.37
C LEU A 193 -0.70 -14.78 1.03
N GLN A 194 -0.64 -16.03 1.46
CA GLN A 194 -1.75 -16.69 2.14
C GLN A 194 -2.24 -15.87 3.35
N GLY A 195 -3.55 -15.72 3.46
CA GLY A 195 -4.18 -15.09 4.60
C GLY A 195 -4.10 -15.97 5.86
N ALA A 196 -4.02 -15.37 7.05
CA ALA A 196 -3.90 -16.11 8.31
C ALA A 196 -5.07 -17.08 8.59
N ARG A 197 -6.23 -16.89 7.94
CA ARG A 197 -7.43 -17.73 8.07
C ARG A 197 -7.69 -18.59 6.84
N GLN A 198 -6.81 -18.56 5.85
CA GLN A 198 -6.97 -19.27 4.58
C GLN A 198 -6.23 -20.60 4.63
N SER A 199 -6.86 -21.70 4.20
CA SER A 199 -6.17 -22.99 4.05
C SER A 199 -5.22 -22.96 2.84
N ASP A 200 -4.22 -23.85 2.86
CA ASP A 200 -3.28 -24.02 1.74
C ASP A 200 -4.00 -24.35 0.45
N GLU A 201 -4.96 -25.26 0.51
CA GLU A 201 -5.77 -25.69 -0.63
C GLU A 201 -6.57 -24.51 -1.22
N SER A 202 -7.24 -23.72 -0.38
CA SER A 202 -7.98 -22.53 -0.81
C SER A 202 -7.05 -21.51 -1.46
N PHE A 203 -5.84 -21.32 -0.92
CA PHE A 203 -4.87 -20.39 -1.49
C PHE A 203 -4.36 -20.87 -2.86
N VAL A 204 -4.03 -22.15 -2.98
CA VAL A 204 -3.60 -22.75 -4.26
C VAL A 204 -4.70 -22.64 -5.31
N THR A 205 -5.94 -22.98 -4.95
CA THR A 205 -7.11 -22.88 -5.83
C THR A 205 -7.33 -21.44 -6.28
N GLN A 206 -7.27 -20.47 -5.37
CA GLN A 206 -7.42 -19.06 -5.72
C GLN A 206 -6.36 -18.58 -6.71
N ARG A 207 -5.10 -19.00 -6.53
CA ARG A 207 -4.00 -18.64 -7.44
C ARG A 207 -4.18 -19.29 -8.82
N GLY A 208 -4.58 -20.56 -8.87
CA GLY A 208 -4.85 -21.29 -10.11
C GLY A 208 -6.06 -20.77 -10.90
N ALA A 209 -7.02 -20.14 -10.20
CA ALA A 209 -8.22 -19.57 -10.84
C ALA A 209 -8.00 -18.19 -11.48
N THR A 210 -6.80 -17.60 -11.41
CA THR A 210 -6.49 -16.35 -12.11
C THR A 210 -6.28 -16.60 -13.62
N VAL A 211 -6.38 -15.55 -14.44
CA VAL A 211 -6.20 -15.66 -15.90
C VAL A 211 -4.83 -16.25 -16.27
N LEU A 212 -3.78 -15.86 -15.55
CA LEU A 212 -2.43 -16.42 -15.74
C LEU A 212 -2.21 -17.75 -15.02
N GLN A 213 -3.24 -18.31 -14.36
CA GLN A 213 -3.17 -19.54 -13.55
C GLN A 213 -2.06 -19.50 -12.48
N ARG A 214 -1.69 -18.30 -12.05
CA ARG A 214 -0.74 -18.02 -10.98
C ARG A 214 -1.11 -16.73 -10.26
N GLY A 215 -0.92 -16.69 -8.94
CA GLY A 215 -0.98 -15.43 -8.19
C GLY A 215 0.33 -14.65 -8.30
N ALA A 216 0.34 -13.44 -7.76
CA ALA A 216 1.56 -12.68 -7.58
C ALA A 216 2.45 -13.26 -6.48
N ASN A 217 3.72 -12.89 -6.48
CA ASN A 217 4.67 -13.09 -5.39
C ASN A 217 5.12 -11.72 -4.84
N PRO A 218 5.74 -11.65 -3.66
CA PRO A 218 6.25 -10.37 -3.14
C PRO A 218 7.21 -9.64 -4.09
N ALA A 219 7.99 -10.39 -4.88
CA ALA A 219 8.88 -9.83 -5.90
C ALA A 219 8.12 -9.08 -7.01
N ASP A 220 6.95 -9.58 -7.41
CA ASP A 220 6.10 -8.92 -8.42
C ASP A 220 5.55 -7.59 -7.88
N ILE A 221 5.20 -7.54 -6.59
CA ILE A 221 4.76 -6.30 -5.91
C ILE A 221 5.90 -5.28 -5.83
N THR A 222 7.12 -5.73 -5.47
CA THR A 222 8.28 -4.81 -5.39
C THR A 222 8.74 -4.36 -6.77
N ALA A 223 8.56 -5.15 -7.83
CA ALA A 223 8.78 -4.72 -9.20
C ALA A 223 7.83 -3.59 -9.63
N ALA A 224 6.54 -3.69 -9.29
CA ALA A 224 5.57 -2.62 -9.52
C ALA A 224 5.90 -1.35 -8.70
N LEU A 225 6.35 -1.49 -7.44
CA LEU A 225 6.87 -0.38 -6.66
C LEU A 225 8.06 0.28 -7.37
N GLY A 226 9.00 -0.52 -7.90
CA GLY A 226 10.15 -0.02 -8.66
C GLY A 226 9.73 0.79 -9.88
N PHE A 227 8.77 0.30 -10.65
CA PHE A 227 8.21 1.03 -11.78
C PHE A 227 7.69 2.43 -11.36
N PHE A 228 6.92 2.52 -10.29
CA PHE A 228 6.42 3.82 -9.82
C PHE A 228 7.52 4.74 -9.29
N LEU A 229 8.58 4.19 -8.67
CA LEU A 229 9.72 5.00 -8.23
C LEU A 229 10.46 5.64 -9.41
N ASP A 230 10.62 4.90 -10.50
CA ASP A 230 11.44 5.28 -11.64
C ASP A 230 10.65 6.08 -12.71
N SER A 231 9.31 6.05 -12.70
CA SER A 231 8.46 6.65 -13.72
C SER A 231 7.96 8.03 -13.29
N ALA A 232 8.73 9.08 -13.57
CA ALA A 232 8.46 10.45 -13.14
C ALA A 232 7.12 11.02 -13.67
N ALA A 233 6.68 10.62 -14.86
CA ALA A 233 5.45 11.09 -15.50
C ALA A 233 4.19 10.29 -15.12
N VAL A 234 4.28 9.34 -14.16
CA VAL A 234 3.14 8.50 -13.78
C VAL A 234 2.55 8.95 -12.46
N THR A 235 1.29 9.38 -12.47
CA THR A 235 0.50 9.71 -11.27
C THR A 235 -0.97 9.35 -11.47
N GLY A 236 -1.71 9.11 -10.38
CA GLY A 236 -3.13 8.76 -10.40
C GLY A 236 -3.44 7.36 -10.94
N GLN A 237 -2.44 6.48 -11.08
CA GLN A 237 -2.58 5.16 -11.68
C GLN A 237 -2.62 4.06 -10.63
N MET A 238 -3.29 2.95 -10.97
CA MET A 238 -3.22 1.69 -10.23
C MET A 238 -2.74 0.58 -11.18
N ILE A 239 -1.75 -0.17 -10.73
CA ILE A 239 -1.33 -1.42 -11.38
C ILE A 239 -1.86 -2.59 -10.57
N CYS A 240 -2.71 -3.43 -11.19
CA CYS A 240 -3.10 -4.70 -10.61
C CYS A 240 -1.97 -5.72 -10.77
N VAL A 241 -1.51 -6.27 -9.65
CA VAL A 241 -0.50 -7.33 -9.60
C VAL A 241 -1.19 -8.57 -9.03
N ASP A 242 -2.00 -9.25 -9.85
CA ASP A 242 -3.00 -10.21 -9.40
C ASP A 242 -3.14 -11.46 -10.29
N GLY A 243 -2.25 -11.65 -11.26
CA GLY A 243 -2.34 -12.74 -12.24
C GLY A 243 -3.55 -12.61 -13.19
N GLY A 244 -4.13 -11.40 -13.28
CA GLY A 244 -5.35 -11.17 -14.05
C GLY A 244 -6.63 -11.59 -13.32
N GLN A 245 -6.60 -11.70 -11.97
CA GLN A 245 -7.79 -12.08 -11.18
C GLN A 245 -8.97 -11.14 -11.43
N HIS A 246 -8.73 -9.83 -11.57
CA HIS A 246 -9.77 -8.84 -11.84
C HIS A 246 -10.39 -8.97 -13.25
N LEU A 247 -9.73 -9.67 -14.18
CA LEU A 247 -10.20 -9.91 -15.55
C LEU A 247 -10.96 -11.25 -15.69
N GLY A 248 -11.20 -11.97 -14.60
CA GLY A 248 -11.88 -13.25 -14.62
C GLY A 248 -13.31 -13.11 -15.23
N TRP A 249 -13.53 -13.81 -16.35
CA TRP A 249 -14.72 -13.71 -17.19
C TRP A 249 -15.49 -15.03 -17.37
N LYS A 250 -14.86 -16.16 -17.03
CA LYS A 250 -15.46 -17.49 -17.18
C LYS A 250 -16.59 -17.71 -16.18
N THR A 251 -17.76 -17.27 -16.55
CA THR A 251 -19.01 -17.53 -15.85
C THR A 251 -19.85 -18.55 -16.64
N PRO A 252 -20.78 -19.30 -16.02
CA PRO A 252 -21.55 -20.34 -16.72
C PRO A 252 -22.27 -19.86 -17.99
N ASP A 253 -22.70 -18.61 -18.01
CA ASP A 253 -23.40 -17.97 -19.14
C ASP A 253 -22.53 -17.68 -20.37
N VAL A 254 -21.20 -17.80 -20.25
CA VAL A 254 -20.25 -17.55 -21.35
C VAL A 254 -19.42 -18.80 -21.71
N LEU A 255 -19.69 -19.94 -21.09
CA LEU A 255 -18.92 -21.17 -21.33
C LEU A 255 -19.54 -22.10 -22.40
N ASP A 256 -20.80 -21.90 -22.77
CA ASP A 256 -21.55 -22.73 -23.70
C ASP A 256 -21.83 -21.99 -25.03
N PHE A 257 -20.78 -21.51 -25.70
CA PHE A 257 -20.88 -21.10 -27.10
C PHE A 257 -20.35 -22.24 -27.97
N ASP A 258 -21.29 -22.98 -28.59
CA ASP A 258 -21.01 -23.87 -29.71
C ASP A 258 -20.70 -23.07 -30.98
#